data_e6667bd34bc23d27fc076dd2237f516a
#
_entry.id   e6667bd34bc23d27fc076dd2237f516a
#
_cell.length_a   1.000
_cell.length_b   1.000
_cell.length_c   1.000
_cell.angle_alpha   90.00
_cell.angle_beta   90.00
_cell.angle_gamma   90.00
#
_symmetry.space_group_name_H-M   'P 1'
#
loop_
_entity.id
_entity.type
_entity.pdbx_description
1 polymer ?
#
loop_
_entity_poly.entity_id
_entity_poly.type
_entity_poly.pdbx_seq_one_letter_code
_entity_poly.pdbx_strand_id
1 'polypeptide(L)'
;MIDLYDIPKNLPDWPLHLIKERFRQSYHGDFERWRSAVESLPKAVAGPCIYGDTIRAEMPCDEKTLNAVKLALQRLHPWRKGPFCFGDLHIDTEWRSDWKWRRMQHALGDLSGQRVLDIGCGNGYFGWRALQAGAYEVVGIDPSILFCIQHYAIQRFLNDGRNWVLPIKGEELPGSVQFDLTLSMGVLYHRREPLQHIQQLFALTKVGGRGVLETLVVTDAKSLYPSGRYARMGNVWCVPSTAQVVQWMQQAGFDQVEIIDVTATTPDEQRSTEWMRFGSLSGCLDAHDPSRTIEGYPAPVRAICMGFRSS
;
A
#
# COMPACT_ATOMS: atom_id res chain seq x y z
N MET A 1 13.78 8.43 -18.22
CA MET A 1 12.77 7.40 -18.02
C MET A 1 13.17 6.61 -16.79
N ILE A 2 12.21 6.35 -15.91
CA ILE A 2 12.44 5.56 -14.69
C ILE A 2 12.49 4.09 -15.10
N ASP A 3 13.60 3.43 -14.81
CA ASP A 3 13.84 2.03 -15.13
C ASP A 3 13.80 1.17 -13.85
N LEU A 4 13.70 -0.16 -14.01
CA LEU A 4 13.55 -1.14 -12.93
C LEU A 4 14.61 -1.05 -11.82
N TYR A 5 15.75 -0.45 -12.11
CA TYR A 5 16.87 -0.32 -11.16
C TYR A 5 17.10 1.13 -10.71
N ASP A 6 16.27 2.05 -11.16
CA ASP A 6 16.38 3.44 -10.74
C ASP A 6 15.92 3.56 -9.29
N ILE A 7 16.69 4.29 -8.52
CA ILE A 7 16.39 4.67 -7.13
C ILE A 7 16.53 6.17 -7.00
N PRO A 8 15.79 6.79 -6.08
CA PRO A 8 15.93 8.22 -5.85
C PRO A 8 17.40 8.59 -5.58
N LYS A 9 17.87 9.65 -6.23
CA LYS A 9 19.27 10.11 -6.08
C LYS A 9 19.55 10.72 -4.71
N ASN A 10 18.54 11.23 -4.05
CA ASN A 10 18.63 11.98 -2.79
C ASN A 10 18.11 11.16 -1.59
N LEU A 11 18.63 9.94 -1.40
CA LEU A 11 18.37 9.12 -0.24
C LEU A 11 19.65 8.93 0.57
N PRO A 12 20.16 9.99 1.28
CA PRO A 12 21.28 9.78 2.18
C PRO A 12 20.85 8.79 3.27
N ASP A 13 21.77 7.96 3.71
CA ASP A 13 21.59 6.96 4.78
C ASP A 13 20.65 5.77 4.46
N TRP A 14 20.09 5.69 3.27
CA TRP A 14 19.27 4.54 2.88
C TRP A 14 20.12 3.29 2.62
N PRO A 15 19.59 2.07 2.90
CA PRO A 15 20.31 0.81 2.73
C PRO A 15 20.37 0.41 1.24
N LEU A 16 21.05 1.24 0.43
CA LEU A 16 21.12 1.07 -1.04
C LEU A 16 21.67 -0.31 -1.46
N HIS A 17 22.54 -0.92 -0.65
CA HIS A 17 23.06 -2.26 -0.90
C HIS A 17 21.96 -3.32 -0.84
N LEU A 18 21.05 -3.25 0.14
CA LEU A 18 19.90 -4.16 0.26
C LEU A 18 18.92 -3.98 -0.89
N ILE A 19 18.64 -2.74 -1.27
CA ILE A 19 17.74 -2.43 -2.40
C ILE A 19 18.29 -3.06 -3.68
N LYS A 20 19.57 -2.84 -3.98
CA LYS A 20 20.24 -3.40 -5.18
C LYS A 20 20.32 -4.93 -5.15
N GLU A 21 20.57 -5.53 -3.98
CA GLU A 21 20.60 -6.98 -3.83
C GLU A 21 19.24 -7.61 -4.11
N ARG A 22 18.15 -7.02 -3.60
CA ARG A 22 16.79 -7.53 -3.78
C ARG A 22 16.27 -7.42 -5.20
N PHE A 23 16.81 -6.54 -6.00
CA PHE A 23 16.53 -6.47 -7.44
C PHE A 23 17.41 -7.39 -8.30
N ARG A 24 18.15 -8.32 -7.70
CA ARG A 24 18.89 -9.34 -8.43
C ARG A 24 18.03 -10.56 -8.70
N GLN A 25 18.28 -11.23 -9.82
CA GLN A 25 17.59 -12.45 -10.25
C GLN A 25 17.60 -13.57 -9.19
N SER A 26 18.68 -13.68 -8.42
CA SER A 26 18.83 -14.70 -7.38
C SER A 26 17.92 -14.52 -6.16
N TYR A 27 17.28 -13.35 -6.00
CA TYR A 27 16.47 -13.06 -4.81
C TYR A 27 15.08 -13.71 -4.83
N HIS A 28 14.44 -13.88 -6.01
CA HIS A 28 13.13 -14.49 -6.16
C HIS A 28 13.02 -15.30 -7.44
N GLY A 29 12.50 -16.53 -7.37
CA GLY A 29 12.41 -17.45 -8.52
C GLY A 29 11.62 -16.91 -9.72
N ASP A 30 10.62 -16.08 -9.48
CA ASP A 30 9.79 -15.47 -10.54
C ASP A 30 10.35 -14.14 -11.08
N PHE A 31 11.46 -13.64 -10.53
CA PHE A 31 11.98 -12.30 -10.85
C PHE A 31 12.16 -12.09 -12.35
N GLU A 32 12.78 -13.07 -13.04
CA GLU A 32 13.07 -12.98 -14.46
C GLU A 32 11.80 -12.92 -15.32
N ARG A 33 10.78 -13.68 -14.93
CA ARG A 33 9.45 -13.65 -15.57
C ARG A 33 8.81 -12.27 -15.44
N TRP A 34 8.89 -11.66 -14.24
CA TRP A 34 8.33 -10.33 -13.98
C TRP A 34 9.12 -9.23 -14.67
N ARG A 35 10.45 -9.31 -14.64
CA ARG A 35 11.34 -8.38 -15.35
C ARG A 35 11.03 -8.35 -16.85
N SER A 36 10.99 -9.53 -17.49
CA SER A 36 10.66 -9.67 -18.92
C SER A 36 9.27 -9.08 -19.24
N ALA A 37 8.30 -9.22 -18.32
CA ALA A 37 6.97 -8.60 -18.51
C ALA A 37 7.06 -7.06 -18.52
N VAL A 38 7.82 -6.46 -17.59
CA VAL A 38 8.00 -5.00 -17.57
C VAL A 38 8.80 -4.51 -18.79
N GLU A 39 9.85 -5.21 -19.18
CA GLU A 39 10.69 -4.84 -20.33
C GLU A 39 9.92 -4.90 -21.66
N SER A 40 8.90 -5.77 -21.75
CA SER A 40 8.01 -5.87 -22.93
C SER A 40 6.97 -4.76 -23.03
N LEU A 41 6.76 -3.96 -21.97
CA LEU A 41 5.82 -2.85 -21.97
C LEU A 41 6.34 -1.70 -22.85
N PRO A 42 5.45 -0.97 -23.53
CA PRO A 42 5.83 0.23 -24.27
C PRO A 42 6.42 1.27 -23.31
N LYS A 43 7.26 2.13 -23.85
CA LYS A 43 7.76 3.28 -23.10
C LYS A 43 6.68 4.35 -23.02
N ALA A 44 6.65 5.10 -21.90
CA ALA A 44 5.72 6.19 -21.68
C ALA A 44 5.69 7.13 -22.91
N VAL A 45 4.52 7.45 -23.36
CA VAL A 45 4.29 8.55 -24.27
C VAL A 45 4.14 9.81 -23.41
N ALA A 46 4.78 10.91 -23.81
CA ALA A 46 4.61 12.18 -23.12
C ALA A 46 3.15 12.62 -23.26
N GLY A 47 2.42 12.60 -22.15
CA GLY A 47 0.99 12.95 -22.10
C GLY A 47 0.58 13.26 -20.66
N PRO A 48 -0.61 13.83 -20.44
CA PRO A 48 -1.10 14.14 -19.12
C PRO A 48 -1.33 12.86 -18.29
N CYS A 49 -0.84 12.89 -17.05
CA CYS A 49 -1.15 11.89 -16.04
C CYS A 49 -2.16 12.46 -15.04
N ILE A 50 -3.14 11.66 -14.64
CA ILE A 50 -4.17 12.04 -13.67
C ILE A 50 -4.08 11.10 -12.47
N TYR A 51 -3.85 11.65 -11.27
CA TYR A 51 -3.70 10.89 -10.03
C TYR A 51 -5.00 10.92 -9.19
N GLY A 52 -6.16 10.79 -9.86
CA GLY A 52 -7.47 10.73 -9.23
C GLY A 52 -7.76 9.39 -8.54
N ASP A 53 -9.04 9.09 -8.32
CA ASP A 53 -9.47 7.79 -7.78
C ASP A 53 -8.99 6.62 -8.64
N THR A 54 -8.99 6.79 -9.94
CA THR A 54 -8.26 5.95 -10.89
C THR A 54 -6.99 6.69 -11.32
N ILE A 55 -5.84 6.06 -11.14
CA ILE A 55 -4.57 6.60 -11.65
C ILE A 55 -4.52 6.35 -13.15
N ARG A 56 -4.36 7.42 -13.95
CA ARG A 56 -4.48 7.37 -15.41
C ARG A 56 -3.25 7.91 -16.11
N ALA A 57 -2.92 7.30 -17.24
CA ALA A 57 -2.02 7.85 -18.24
C ALA A 57 -2.56 7.58 -19.64
N GLU A 58 -2.26 8.44 -20.57
CA GLU A 58 -2.54 8.19 -21.98
C GLU A 58 -1.63 7.10 -22.52
N MET A 59 -2.19 6.22 -23.32
CA MET A 59 -1.46 5.17 -24.05
C MET A 59 -2.13 4.99 -25.44
N PRO A 60 -1.89 5.92 -26.37
CA PRO A 60 -2.41 5.77 -27.71
C PRO A 60 -1.75 4.58 -28.39
N CYS A 61 -2.53 3.55 -28.69
CA CYS A 61 -2.04 2.34 -29.34
C CYS A 61 -3.17 1.62 -30.08
N ASP A 62 -2.79 0.72 -30.99
CA ASP A 62 -3.72 -0.18 -31.63
C ASP A 62 -4.18 -1.32 -30.69
N GLU A 63 -5.22 -2.03 -31.09
CA GLU A 63 -5.78 -3.14 -30.31
C GLU A 63 -4.76 -4.27 -30.06
N LYS A 64 -3.88 -4.55 -31.02
CA LYS A 64 -2.84 -5.55 -30.89
C LYS A 64 -1.86 -5.19 -29.77
N THR A 65 -1.41 -3.94 -29.76
CA THR A 65 -0.53 -3.42 -28.69
C THR A 65 -1.23 -3.41 -27.34
N LEU A 66 -2.51 -2.99 -27.27
CA LEU A 66 -3.32 -3.00 -26.06
C LEU A 66 -3.40 -4.42 -25.46
N ASN A 67 -3.67 -5.43 -26.29
CA ASN A 67 -3.72 -6.83 -25.86
C ASN A 67 -2.36 -7.33 -25.38
N ALA A 68 -1.26 -6.97 -26.03
CA ALA A 68 0.08 -7.33 -25.61
C ALA A 68 0.43 -6.72 -24.24
N VAL A 69 0.08 -5.45 -24.02
CA VAL A 69 0.23 -4.76 -22.73
C VAL A 69 -0.59 -5.45 -21.65
N LYS A 70 -1.86 -5.76 -21.93
CA LYS A 70 -2.73 -6.48 -20.98
C LYS A 70 -2.11 -7.80 -20.54
N LEU A 71 -1.64 -8.62 -21.48
CA LEU A 71 -1.00 -9.90 -21.18
C LEU A 71 0.29 -9.74 -20.38
N ALA A 72 1.11 -8.73 -20.67
CA ALA A 72 2.32 -8.44 -19.91
C ALA A 72 1.99 -8.06 -18.46
N LEU A 73 1.03 -7.16 -18.24
CA LEU A 73 0.60 -6.75 -16.90
C LEU A 73 -0.08 -7.88 -16.12
N GLN A 74 -0.80 -8.78 -16.78
CA GLN A 74 -1.39 -9.96 -16.15
C GLN A 74 -0.33 -10.97 -15.66
N ARG A 75 0.88 -10.98 -16.21
CA ARG A 75 2.00 -11.78 -15.69
C ARG A 75 2.50 -11.30 -14.32
N LEU A 76 2.15 -10.08 -13.92
CA LEU A 76 2.44 -9.47 -12.61
C LEU A 76 1.31 -9.68 -11.60
N HIS A 77 0.40 -10.62 -11.82
CA HIS A 77 -0.69 -10.98 -10.90
C HIS A 77 -0.15 -11.43 -9.51
N PRO A 78 -0.82 -11.11 -8.39
CA PRO A 78 -2.11 -10.42 -8.26
C PRO A 78 -1.98 -8.89 -8.13
N TRP A 79 -2.92 -8.15 -8.70
CA TRP A 79 -3.03 -6.70 -8.56
C TRP A 79 -3.96 -6.37 -7.38
N ARG A 80 -3.39 -5.93 -6.26
CA ARG A 80 -4.18 -5.71 -5.05
C ARG A 80 -4.67 -4.28 -4.87
N LYS A 81 -3.80 -3.27 -4.99
CA LYS A 81 -4.15 -1.85 -4.80
C LYS A 81 -4.35 -1.16 -6.14
N GLY A 82 -5.35 -0.26 -6.23
CA GLY A 82 -5.69 0.52 -7.41
C GLY A 82 -7.06 1.21 -7.26
N PRO A 83 -7.76 1.56 -8.34
CA PRO A 83 -7.56 1.12 -9.73
C PRO A 83 -6.57 1.96 -10.57
N PHE A 84 -6.18 1.42 -11.73
CA PHE A 84 -5.38 2.11 -12.74
C PHE A 84 -6.05 2.03 -14.12
N CYS A 85 -5.71 2.99 -15.01
CA CYS A 85 -6.18 2.99 -16.39
C CYS A 85 -5.10 3.57 -17.31
N PHE A 86 -4.63 2.79 -18.26
CA PHE A 86 -3.62 3.18 -19.25
C PHE A 86 -4.22 3.10 -20.64
N GLY A 87 -4.51 4.27 -21.26
CA GLY A 87 -5.37 4.33 -22.41
C GLY A 87 -6.74 3.71 -22.11
N ASP A 88 -7.17 2.73 -22.93
CA ASP A 88 -8.42 1.98 -22.73
C ASP A 88 -8.27 0.76 -21.82
N LEU A 89 -7.06 0.48 -21.32
CA LEU A 89 -6.82 -0.66 -20.45
C LEU A 89 -7.11 -0.30 -18.99
N HIS A 90 -8.23 -0.80 -18.46
CA HIS A 90 -8.60 -0.68 -17.06
C HIS A 90 -8.07 -1.87 -16.22
N ILE A 91 -7.30 -1.57 -15.17
CA ILE A 91 -6.83 -2.54 -14.19
C ILE A 91 -7.71 -2.42 -12.94
N ASP A 92 -8.78 -3.22 -12.92
CA ASP A 92 -9.73 -3.31 -11.81
C ASP A 92 -9.16 -4.23 -10.73
N THR A 93 -8.48 -3.64 -9.76
CA THR A 93 -7.73 -4.34 -8.72
C THR A 93 -8.64 -4.96 -7.65
N GLU A 94 -8.07 -5.82 -6.77
CA GLU A 94 -8.79 -6.42 -5.65
C GLU A 94 -9.50 -5.39 -4.79
N TRP A 95 -8.74 -4.36 -4.36
CA TRP A 95 -9.24 -3.33 -3.47
C TRP A 95 -9.68 -2.08 -4.22
N ARG A 96 -10.80 -1.55 -3.81
CA ARG A 96 -11.18 -0.17 -4.07
C ARG A 96 -10.36 0.74 -3.14
N SER A 97 -9.07 0.87 -3.47
CA SER A 97 -8.14 1.68 -2.65
C SER A 97 -8.51 3.16 -2.67
N ASP A 98 -9.23 3.61 -3.69
CA ASP A 98 -9.83 4.93 -3.79
C ASP A 98 -10.83 5.20 -2.64
N TRP A 99 -11.63 4.20 -2.23
CA TRP A 99 -12.56 4.35 -1.11
C TRP A 99 -11.82 4.55 0.22
N LYS A 100 -10.75 3.79 0.42
CA LYS A 100 -9.89 3.95 1.61
C LYS A 100 -9.23 5.33 1.65
N TRP A 101 -8.72 5.83 0.52
CA TRP A 101 -8.17 7.17 0.44
C TRP A 101 -9.20 8.24 0.77
N ARG A 102 -10.42 8.15 0.24
CA ARG A 102 -11.49 9.12 0.51
C ARG A 102 -11.84 9.23 1.99
N ARG A 103 -11.75 8.12 2.76
CA ARG A 103 -12.02 8.15 4.21
C ARG A 103 -11.00 8.97 4.98
N MET A 104 -9.76 9.05 4.53
CA MET A 104 -8.69 9.78 5.23
C MET A 104 -8.32 11.13 4.60
N GLN A 105 -8.67 11.39 3.34
CA GLN A 105 -8.19 12.57 2.62
C GLN A 105 -8.58 13.90 3.28
N HIS A 106 -9.77 13.99 3.90
CA HIS A 106 -10.19 15.19 4.60
C HIS A 106 -9.33 15.46 5.85
N ALA A 107 -9.03 14.43 6.63
CA ALA A 107 -8.17 14.53 7.80
C ALA A 107 -6.70 14.80 7.42
N LEU A 108 -6.26 14.29 6.26
CA LEU A 108 -4.92 14.60 5.73
C LEU A 108 -4.80 16.06 5.27
N GLY A 109 -5.87 16.65 4.71
CA GLY A 109 -5.84 18.00 4.16
C GLY A 109 -4.85 18.18 3.01
N ASP A 110 -4.29 19.38 2.90
CA ASP A 110 -3.26 19.73 1.91
C ASP A 110 -1.90 19.14 2.30
N LEU A 111 -1.26 18.44 1.37
CA LEU A 111 0.07 17.85 1.53
C LEU A 111 1.18 18.66 0.83
N SER A 112 0.91 19.91 0.44
CA SER A 112 1.85 20.73 -0.32
C SER A 112 3.21 20.84 0.39
N GLY A 113 4.27 20.48 -0.36
CA GLY A 113 5.65 20.50 0.11
C GLY A 113 6.05 19.38 1.08
N GLN A 114 5.12 18.49 1.45
CA GLN A 114 5.40 17.39 2.38
C GLN A 114 6.09 16.22 1.68
N ARG A 115 7.01 15.58 2.41
CA ARG A 115 7.56 14.27 2.07
C ARG A 115 6.78 13.20 2.79
N VAL A 116 6.36 12.18 2.05
CA VAL A 116 5.50 11.09 2.56
C VAL A 116 6.24 9.76 2.52
N LEU A 117 6.15 8.98 3.60
CA LEU A 117 6.54 7.58 3.63
C LEU A 117 5.28 6.71 3.67
N ASP A 118 5.20 5.67 2.82
CA ASP A 118 4.14 4.64 2.85
C ASP A 118 4.76 3.27 3.18
N ILE A 119 4.55 2.77 4.41
CA ILE A 119 5.07 1.48 4.88
C ILE A 119 4.09 0.36 4.51
N GLY A 120 4.55 -0.63 3.75
CA GLY A 120 3.69 -1.67 3.16
C GLY A 120 2.85 -1.11 2.02
N CYS A 121 3.49 -0.26 1.20
CA CYS A 121 2.82 0.51 0.15
C CYS A 121 2.20 -0.35 -0.96
N GLY A 122 2.56 -1.63 -1.08
CA GLY A 122 2.21 -2.44 -2.25
C GLY A 122 2.81 -1.83 -3.53
N ASN A 123 1.99 -1.67 -4.56
CA ASN A 123 2.42 -1.09 -5.83
C ASN A 123 2.48 0.46 -5.85
N GLY A 124 2.34 1.11 -4.68
CA GLY A 124 2.48 2.56 -4.55
C GLY A 124 1.24 3.38 -4.91
N TYR A 125 0.04 2.80 -4.92
CA TYR A 125 -1.19 3.51 -5.26
C TYR A 125 -1.43 4.75 -4.38
N PHE A 126 -1.26 4.65 -3.06
CA PHE A 126 -1.45 5.80 -2.16
C PHE A 126 -0.41 6.90 -2.37
N GLY A 127 0.77 6.55 -2.87
CA GLY A 127 1.78 7.54 -3.26
C GLY A 127 1.28 8.47 -4.37
N TRP A 128 0.62 7.95 -5.39
CA TRP A 128 0.02 8.77 -6.45
C TRP A 128 -1.10 9.66 -5.91
N ARG A 129 -1.90 9.17 -4.97
CA ARG A 129 -2.95 9.95 -4.33
C ARG A 129 -2.37 11.06 -3.44
N ALA A 130 -1.26 10.81 -2.76
CA ALA A 130 -0.55 11.83 -1.98
C ALA A 130 0.05 12.91 -2.88
N LEU A 131 0.61 12.56 -4.05
CA LEU A 131 1.06 13.53 -5.04
C LEU A 131 -0.10 14.41 -5.56
N GLN A 132 -1.28 13.82 -5.77
CA GLN A 132 -2.49 14.60 -6.12
C GLN A 132 -2.85 15.60 -5.02
N ALA A 133 -2.69 15.21 -3.75
CA ALA A 133 -2.95 16.08 -2.59
C ALA A 133 -1.83 17.11 -2.33
N GLY A 134 -0.83 17.22 -3.23
CA GLY A 134 0.22 18.22 -3.17
C GLY A 134 1.57 17.75 -2.64
N ALA A 135 1.72 16.48 -2.24
CA ALA A 135 2.99 15.99 -1.74
C ALA A 135 4.16 16.27 -2.70
N TYR A 136 5.28 16.69 -2.14
CA TYR A 136 6.51 16.95 -2.91
C TYR A 136 7.15 15.68 -3.42
N GLU A 137 7.23 14.66 -2.56
CA GLU A 137 7.82 13.35 -2.84
C GLU A 137 7.16 12.28 -1.98
N VAL A 138 6.98 11.09 -2.54
CA VAL A 138 6.53 9.91 -1.81
C VAL A 138 7.52 8.78 -1.97
N VAL A 139 7.90 8.18 -0.85
CA VAL A 139 8.70 6.96 -0.86
C VAL A 139 7.88 5.85 -0.20
N GLY A 140 7.46 4.88 -1.00
CA GLY A 140 6.86 3.64 -0.53
C GLY A 140 7.93 2.59 -0.27
N ILE A 141 7.72 1.79 0.76
CA ILE A 141 8.54 0.60 1.03
C ILE A 141 7.67 -0.64 1.16
N ASP A 142 8.08 -1.72 0.52
CA ASP A 142 7.38 -3.00 0.61
C ASP A 142 8.37 -4.15 0.39
N PRO A 143 8.43 -5.17 1.27
CA PRO A 143 9.35 -6.29 1.11
C PRO A 143 9.01 -7.20 -0.08
N SER A 144 7.82 -7.08 -0.66
CA SER A 144 7.38 -7.86 -1.81
C SER A 144 7.98 -7.33 -3.11
N ILE A 145 8.90 -8.08 -3.69
CA ILE A 145 9.51 -7.74 -4.99
C ILE A 145 8.44 -7.59 -6.09
N LEU A 146 7.41 -8.42 -6.08
CA LEU A 146 6.34 -8.32 -7.06
C LEU A 146 5.68 -6.94 -7.06
N PHE A 147 5.39 -6.38 -5.88
CA PHE A 147 4.76 -5.07 -5.78
C PHE A 147 5.69 -3.94 -6.24
N CYS A 148 6.98 -4.04 -5.93
CA CYS A 148 7.97 -3.11 -6.46
C CYS A 148 8.02 -3.18 -8.00
N ILE A 149 8.00 -4.38 -8.57
CA ILE A 149 7.99 -4.57 -10.03
C ILE A 149 6.69 -4.06 -10.65
N GLN A 150 5.52 -4.25 -9.99
CA GLN A 150 4.26 -3.63 -10.43
C GLN A 150 4.37 -2.10 -10.46
N HIS A 151 5.02 -1.49 -9.46
CA HIS A 151 5.27 -0.05 -9.47
C HIS A 151 6.11 0.39 -10.68
N TYR A 152 7.19 -0.32 -11.00
CA TYR A 152 7.99 -0.02 -12.20
C TYR A 152 7.22 -0.25 -13.50
N ALA A 153 6.31 -1.23 -13.54
CA ALA A 153 5.40 -1.40 -14.66
C ALA A 153 4.47 -0.17 -14.82
N ILE A 154 3.95 0.37 -13.71
CA ILE A 154 3.15 1.60 -13.69
C ILE A 154 4.01 2.80 -14.15
N GLN A 155 5.26 2.89 -13.70
CA GLN A 155 6.20 3.95 -14.10
C GLN A 155 6.54 3.93 -15.60
N ARG A 156 6.35 2.80 -16.30
CA ARG A 156 6.46 2.74 -17.78
C ARG A 156 5.43 3.63 -18.46
N PHE A 157 4.32 3.95 -17.80
CA PHE A 157 3.24 4.80 -18.31
C PHE A 157 3.27 6.20 -17.71
N LEU A 158 3.57 6.33 -16.41
CA LEU A 158 3.51 7.60 -15.71
C LEU A 158 4.81 8.40 -15.77
N ASN A 159 5.95 7.75 -15.69
CA ASN A 159 7.29 8.32 -15.72
C ASN A 159 7.47 9.53 -14.79
N ASP A 160 6.96 9.45 -13.56
CA ASP A 160 7.02 10.50 -12.55
C ASP A 160 7.92 10.09 -11.39
N GLY A 161 9.09 10.71 -11.30
CA GLY A 161 10.12 10.44 -10.31
C GLY A 161 9.83 10.98 -8.90
N ARG A 162 8.61 11.40 -8.61
CA ARG A 162 8.21 11.85 -7.28
C ARG A 162 7.59 10.74 -6.42
N ASN A 163 7.21 9.60 -7.01
CA ASN A 163 6.72 8.43 -6.29
C ASN A 163 7.62 7.22 -6.54
N TRP A 164 8.16 6.66 -5.46
CA TRP A 164 9.09 5.53 -5.50
C TRP A 164 8.56 4.38 -4.66
N VAL A 165 8.85 3.14 -5.06
CA VAL A 165 8.59 1.94 -4.26
C VAL A 165 9.87 1.11 -4.19
N LEU A 166 10.35 0.91 -2.95
CA LEU A 166 11.64 0.27 -2.70
C LEU A 166 11.45 -1.04 -1.94
N PRO A 167 12.21 -2.12 -2.29
CA PRO A 167 12.04 -3.46 -1.75
C PRO A 167 12.72 -3.61 -0.38
N ILE A 168 12.29 -2.81 0.60
CA ILE A 168 12.84 -2.85 1.97
C ILE A 168 11.72 -2.89 2.99
N LYS A 169 12.08 -3.32 4.20
CA LYS A 169 11.20 -3.30 5.37
C LYS A 169 11.41 -2.01 6.15
N GLY A 170 10.40 -1.61 6.92
CA GLY A 170 10.52 -0.44 7.79
C GLY A 170 11.68 -0.57 8.79
N GLU A 171 11.90 -1.77 9.33
CA GLU A 171 12.98 -2.06 10.31
C GLU A 171 14.39 -1.85 9.75
N GLU A 172 14.51 -1.76 8.44
CA GLU A 172 15.79 -1.57 7.73
C GLU A 172 16.08 -0.10 7.45
N LEU A 173 15.12 0.80 7.73
CA LEU A 173 15.35 2.23 7.62
C LEU A 173 16.08 2.76 8.87
N PRO A 174 17.12 3.58 8.69
CA PRO A 174 17.78 4.22 9.82
C PRO A 174 16.88 5.30 10.44
N GLY A 175 16.99 5.51 11.75
CA GLY A 175 16.19 6.50 12.48
C GLY A 175 16.47 7.98 12.10
N SER A 176 17.55 8.24 11.34
CA SER A 176 17.85 9.55 10.76
C SER A 176 16.91 9.95 9.60
N VAL A 177 16.22 8.95 9.00
CA VAL A 177 15.30 9.18 7.88
C VAL A 177 13.92 9.50 8.44
N GLN A 178 13.43 10.72 8.22
CA GLN A 178 12.14 11.16 8.74
C GLN A 178 11.31 11.88 7.67
N PHE A 179 9.97 11.79 7.81
CA PHE A 179 8.97 12.28 6.87
C PHE A 179 7.92 13.16 7.55
N ASP A 180 7.33 14.07 6.80
CA ASP A 180 6.27 14.96 7.30
C ASP A 180 4.96 14.18 7.55
N LEU A 181 4.71 13.15 6.72
CA LEU A 181 3.60 12.22 6.86
C LEU A 181 4.12 10.79 6.72
N THR A 182 3.77 9.91 7.66
CA THR A 182 4.03 8.48 7.57
C THR A 182 2.72 7.70 7.53
N LEU A 183 2.60 6.80 6.56
CA LEU A 183 1.44 5.94 6.36
C LEU A 183 1.80 4.48 6.66
N SER A 184 0.90 3.74 7.29
CA SER A 184 0.96 2.30 7.42
C SER A 184 -0.44 1.72 7.21
N MET A 185 -0.71 1.30 5.97
CA MET A 185 -2.06 0.96 5.52
C MET A 185 -2.20 -0.54 5.28
N GLY A 186 -2.78 -1.26 6.27
CA GLY A 186 -3.03 -2.70 6.16
C GLY A 186 -1.83 -3.57 6.54
N VAL A 187 -0.99 -3.13 7.48
CA VAL A 187 0.25 -3.81 7.88
C VAL A 187 0.21 -4.34 9.31
N LEU A 188 -0.39 -3.59 10.25
CA LEU A 188 -0.26 -3.84 11.69
C LEU A 188 -0.69 -5.26 12.08
N TYR A 189 -1.81 -5.75 11.57
CA TYR A 189 -2.33 -7.08 11.91
C TYR A 189 -1.43 -8.23 11.43
N HIS A 190 -0.47 -7.96 10.55
CA HIS A 190 0.58 -8.89 10.14
C HIS A 190 1.84 -8.84 11.01
N ARG A 191 1.87 -7.99 12.04
CA ARG A 191 3.00 -7.84 12.95
C ARG A 191 2.78 -8.63 14.23
N ARG A 192 3.79 -9.40 14.65
CA ARG A 192 3.76 -10.11 15.93
C ARG A 192 3.89 -9.15 17.11
N GLU A 193 4.61 -8.04 16.90
CA GLU A 193 4.86 -6.98 17.88
C GLU A 193 4.21 -5.66 17.37
N PRO A 194 2.88 -5.48 17.53
CA PRO A 194 2.17 -4.33 17.01
C PRO A 194 2.69 -2.99 17.54
N LEU A 195 2.99 -2.92 18.85
CA LEU A 195 3.50 -1.70 19.47
C LEU A 195 4.87 -1.31 18.89
N GLN A 196 5.76 -2.27 18.65
CA GLN A 196 7.07 -2.02 18.03
C GLN A 196 6.91 -1.43 16.62
N HIS A 197 5.94 -1.92 15.85
CA HIS A 197 5.66 -1.36 14.52
C HIS A 197 5.17 0.09 14.59
N ILE A 198 4.33 0.42 15.58
CA ILE A 198 3.84 1.80 15.77
C ILE A 198 4.97 2.72 16.30
N GLN A 199 5.85 2.23 17.19
CA GLN A 199 7.04 2.95 17.60
C GLN A 199 7.97 3.26 16.42
N GLN A 200 8.10 2.33 15.49
CA GLN A 200 8.85 2.57 14.26
C GLN A 200 8.18 3.63 13.38
N LEU A 201 6.86 3.58 13.22
CA LEU A 201 6.10 4.61 12.51
C LEU A 201 6.36 5.98 13.13
N PHE A 202 6.32 6.08 14.46
CA PHE A 202 6.63 7.30 15.20
C PHE A 202 8.07 7.79 14.96
N ALA A 203 9.06 6.92 15.04
CA ALA A 203 10.46 7.27 14.84
C ALA A 203 10.73 7.83 13.43
N LEU A 204 10.02 7.33 12.41
CA LEU A 204 10.12 7.76 11.02
C LEU A 204 9.28 9.02 10.71
N THR A 205 8.43 9.48 11.64
CA THR A 205 7.68 10.73 11.53
C THR A 205 8.52 11.88 12.07
N LYS A 206 8.63 12.99 11.36
CA LYS A 206 9.32 14.22 11.86
C LYS A 206 8.58 14.82 13.07
N VAL A 207 9.28 15.55 13.88
CA VAL A 207 8.66 16.49 14.83
C VAL A 207 7.80 17.49 14.05
N GLY A 208 6.58 17.72 14.50
CA GLY A 208 5.55 18.48 13.77
C GLY A 208 4.85 17.70 12.66
N GLY A 209 5.29 16.48 12.38
CA GLY A 209 4.66 15.57 11.41
C GLY A 209 3.54 14.71 12.02
N ARG A 210 2.97 13.84 11.19
CA ARG A 210 1.85 12.97 11.59
C ARG A 210 2.00 11.56 11.05
N GLY A 211 1.52 10.60 11.84
CA GLY A 211 1.43 9.19 11.47
C GLY A 211 -0.02 8.77 11.26
N VAL A 212 -0.29 8.04 10.19
CA VAL A 212 -1.60 7.44 9.89
C VAL A 212 -1.46 5.93 9.82
N LEU A 213 -2.28 5.26 10.61
CA LEU A 213 -2.32 3.81 10.72
C LEU A 213 -3.71 3.29 10.32
N GLU A 214 -3.78 2.40 9.34
CA GLU A 214 -5.00 1.64 9.06
C GLU A 214 -4.78 0.16 9.37
N THR A 215 -5.70 -0.44 10.11
CA THR A 215 -5.60 -1.85 10.49
C THR A 215 -6.98 -2.51 10.62
N LEU A 216 -6.98 -3.84 10.63
CA LEU A 216 -8.14 -4.60 11.10
C LEU A 216 -8.38 -4.28 12.57
N VAL A 217 -9.65 -4.15 12.94
CA VAL A 217 -10.08 -3.95 14.33
C VAL A 217 -11.28 -4.82 14.68
N VAL A 218 -11.46 -5.08 15.97
CA VAL A 218 -12.73 -5.55 16.53
C VAL A 218 -13.48 -4.37 17.14
N THR A 219 -14.79 -4.42 17.06
CA THR A 219 -15.69 -3.44 17.71
C THR A 219 -15.88 -3.69 19.20
N ASP A 220 -15.52 -4.91 19.65
CA ASP A 220 -15.53 -5.28 21.07
C ASP A 220 -14.42 -4.60 21.86
N ALA A 221 -14.58 -4.55 23.19
CA ALA A 221 -13.58 -3.96 24.09
C ALA A 221 -12.26 -4.74 24.15
N LYS A 222 -12.28 -6.05 23.81
CA LYS A 222 -11.11 -6.92 23.88
C LYS A 222 -10.56 -7.21 22.46
N SER A 223 -9.28 -7.01 22.30
CA SER A 223 -8.56 -7.41 21.08
C SER A 223 -8.66 -8.91 20.83
N LEU A 224 -8.70 -9.29 19.54
CA LEU A 224 -8.77 -10.67 19.09
C LEU A 224 -7.36 -11.14 18.66
N TYR A 225 -6.98 -12.32 19.13
CA TYR A 225 -5.75 -13.02 18.75
C TYR A 225 -6.13 -14.36 18.11
N PRO A 226 -6.23 -14.43 16.77
CA PRO A 226 -6.64 -15.65 16.09
C PRO A 226 -5.68 -16.82 16.37
N SER A 227 -6.21 -17.99 16.73
CA SER A 227 -5.41 -19.19 16.97
C SER A 227 -4.99 -19.90 15.68
N GLY A 228 -5.46 -19.43 14.53
CA GLY A 228 -5.21 -20.00 13.21
C GLY A 228 -5.36 -18.95 12.13
N ARG A 229 -6.12 -19.28 11.07
CA ARG A 229 -6.41 -18.31 10.01
C ARG A 229 -7.51 -17.34 10.44
N TYR A 230 -7.46 -16.14 9.91
CA TYR A 230 -8.51 -15.14 9.99
C TYR A 230 -8.87 -14.71 8.57
N ALA A 231 -10.09 -14.91 8.15
CA ALA A 231 -10.54 -14.65 6.78
C ALA A 231 -9.57 -15.26 5.74
N ARG A 232 -9.23 -16.53 5.91
CA ARG A 232 -8.24 -17.33 5.16
C ARG A 232 -6.79 -16.84 5.24
N MET A 233 -6.50 -15.71 5.83
CA MET A 233 -5.13 -15.22 6.03
C MET A 233 -4.44 -15.97 7.17
N GLY A 234 -3.28 -16.57 6.89
CA GLY A 234 -2.49 -17.34 7.88
C GLY A 234 -1.51 -16.50 8.71
N ASN A 235 -1.44 -15.19 8.47
CA ASN A 235 -0.48 -14.28 9.07
C ASN A 235 -1.15 -13.08 9.75
N VAL A 236 -2.35 -13.25 10.29
CA VAL A 236 -3.02 -12.28 11.17
C VAL A 236 -2.73 -12.66 12.60
N TRP A 237 -1.91 -11.85 13.28
CA TRP A 237 -1.47 -12.14 14.65
C TRP A 237 -2.33 -11.46 15.71
N CYS A 238 -2.85 -10.27 15.39
CA CYS A 238 -3.69 -9.49 16.29
C CYS A 238 -4.68 -8.65 15.49
N VAL A 239 -5.94 -8.65 15.92
CA VAL A 239 -6.99 -7.73 15.50
C VAL A 239 -7.36 -6.91 16.74
N PRO A 240 -6.75 -5.73 16.95
CA PRO A 240 -6.92 -4.94 18.16
C PRO A 240 -8.33 -4.33 18.24
N SER A 241 -8.77 -3.95 19.46
CA SER A 241 -9.86 -3.00 19.59
C SER A 241 -9.41 -1.60 19.17
N THR A 242 -10.37 -0.72 18.79
CA THR A 242 -10.05 0.67 18.45
C THR A 242 -9.38 1.40 19.61
N ALA A 243 -9.82 1.15 20.85
CA ALA A 243 -9.20 1.70 22.06
C ALA A 243 -7.73 1.24 22.22
N GLN A 244 -7.46 -0.02 21.90
CA GLN A 244 -6.09 -0.54 21.95
C GLN A 244 -5.17 0.12 20.90
N VAL A 245 -5.68 0.40 19.70
CA VAL A 245 -4.91 1.12 18.66
C VAL A 245 -4.55 2.53 19.15
N VAL A 246 -5.52 3.27 19.70
CA VAL A 246 -5.28 4.61 20.26
C VAL A 246 -4.23 4.55 21.39
N GLN A 247 -4.40 3.60 22.32
CA GLN A 247 -3.45 3.42 23.42
C GLN A 247 -2.03 3.13 22.91
N TRP A 248 -1.85 2.25 21.92
CA TRP A 248 -0.55 1.95 21.36
C TRP A 248 0.08 3.15 20.64
N MET A 249 -0.71 3.94 19.91
CA MET A 249 -0.19 5.16 19.27
C MET A 249 0.28 6.18 20.32
N GLN A 250 -0.49 6.36 21.40
CA GLN A 250 -0.09 7.23 22.52
C GLN A 250 1.18 6.70 23.23
N GLN A 251 1.27 5.40 23.49
CA GLN A 251 2.44 4.75 24.06
C GLN A 251 3.70 4.87 23.18
N ALA A 252 3.51 4.93 21.85
CA ALA A 252 4.60 5.14 20.91
C ALA A 252 5.11 6.60 20.89
N GLY A 253 4.33 7.53 21.45
CA GLY A 253 4.69 8.95 21.57
C GLY A 253 3.84 9.89 20.70
N PHE A 254 2.85 9.40 19.96
CA PHE A 254 1.93 10.27 19.22
C PHE A 254 0.98 11.01 20.16
N ASP A 255 0.79 12.29 19.90
CA ASP A 255 -0.19 13.15 20.55
C ASP A 255 -1.45 13.33 19.70
N GLN A 256 -2.52 13.83 20.30
CA GLN A 256 -3.78 14.13 19.62
C GLN A 256 -4.29 12.95 18.78
N VAL A 257 -4.15 11.75 19.32
CA VAL A 257 -4.50 10.50 18.63
C VAL A 257 -6.02 10.38 18.51
N GLU A 258 -6.51 10.22 17.29
CA GLU A 258 -7.93 10.07 16.99
C GLU A 258 -8.20 8.95 15.98
N ILE A 259 -9.35 8.32 16.09
CA ILE A 259 -9.91 7.42 15.07
C ILE A 259 -10.69 8.26 14.07
N ILE A 260 -10.19 8.34 12.85
CA ILE A 260 -10.83 9.12 11.77
C ILE A 260 -11.91 8.33 11.01
N ASP A 261 -11.81 7.00 10.99
CA ASP A 261 -12.78 6.15 10.32
C ASP A 261 -12.84 4.76 10.94
N VAL A 262 -14.05 4.18 10.98
CA VAL A 262 -14.27 2.76 11.28
C VAL A 262 -15.29 2.22 10.28
N THR A 263 -14.86 1.31 9.41
CA THR A 263 -15.69 0.79 8.32
C THR A 263 -15.60 -0.72 8.22
N ALA A 264 -16.74 -1.39 8.10
CA ALA A 264 -16.79 -2.81 7.75
C ALA A 264 -16.30 -3.02 6.31
N THR A 265 -15.40 -3.98 6.10
CA THR A 265 -14.97 -4.35 4.75
C THR A 265 -16.12 -5.10 4.05
N THR A 266 -16.47 -4.65 2.85
CA THR A 266 -17.53 -5.27 2.06
C THR A 266 -16.98 -6.03 0.85
N PRO A 267 -17.72 -6.99 0.29
CA PRO A 267 -17.35 -7.64 -0.97
C PRO A 267 -17.25 -6.68 -2.16
N ASP A 268 -17.88 -5.50 -2.09
CA ASP A 268 -17.75 -4.46 -3.13
C ASP A 268 -16.43 -3.68 -3.00
N GLU A 269 -15.84 -3.63 -1.81
CA GLU A 269 -14.55 -2.99 -1.59
C GLU A 269 -13.36 -3.95 -1.81
N GLN A 270 -13.50 -5.24 -1.40
CA GLN A 270 -12.48 -6.28 -1.62
C GLN A 270 -13.03 -7.40 -2.48
N ARG A 271 -12.64 -7.42 -3.75
CA ARG A 271 -13.26 -8.22 -4.81
C ARG A 271 -12.30 -9.21 -5.46
N SER A 272 -12.84 -10.30 -6.00
CA SER A 272 -12.18 -11.04 -7.08
C SER A 272 -12.44 -10.33 -8.41
N THR A 273 -11.41 -10.17 -9.21
CA THR A 273 -11.49 -9.50 -10.52
C THR A 273 -10.64 -10.27 -11.54
N GLU A 274 -10.66 -9.86 -12.80
CA GLU A 274 -9.73 -10.40 -13.81
C GLU A 274 -8.25 -10.20 -13.41
N TRP A 275 -7.97 -9.17 -12.60
CA TRP A 275 -6.64 -8.80 -12.13
C TRP A 275 -6.30 -9.36 -10.75
N MET A 276 -7.27 -10.00 -10.09
CA MET A 276 -7.12 -10.69 -8.81
C MET A 276 -7.92 -12.00 -8.82
N ARG A 277 -7.29 -13.07 -9.29
CA ARG A 277 -7.91 -14.38 -9.51
C ARG A 277 -7.92 -15.29 -8.28
N PHE A 278 -7.25 -14.90 -7.19
CA PHE A 278 -7.33 -15.62 -5.92
C PHE A 278 -8.66 -15.31 -5.21
N GLY A 279 -8.99 -16.10 -4.20
CA GLY A 279 -10.18 -15.83 -3.38
C GLY A 279 -10.11 -14.44 -2.75
N SER A 280 -11.22 -13.72 -2.75
CA SER A 280 -11.39 -12.42 -2.11
C SER A 280 -12.37 -12.53 -0.94
N LEU A 281 -12.82 -11.40 -0.37
CA LEU A 281 -13.60 -11.35 0.87
C LEU A 281 -14.84 -12.25 0.84
N SER A 282 -15.61 -12.25 -0.25
CA SER A 282 -16.83 -13.06 -0.36
C SER A 282 -16.58 -14.56 -0.10
N GLY A 283 -15.42 -15.08 -0.49
CA GLY A 283 -15.04 -16.46 -0.21
C GLY A 283 -14.44 -16.69 1.18
N CYS A 284 -14.28 -15.63 1.98
CA CYS A 284 -13.72 -15.68 3.32
C CYS A 284 -14.78 -15.50 4.41
N LEU A 285 -16.01 -15.12 4.05
CA LEU A 285 -17.14 -14.99 4.95
C LEU A 285 -17.94 -16.29 5.01
N ASP A 286 -18.59 -16.53 6.15
CA ASP A 286 -19.52 -17.64 6.32
C ASP A 286 -20.73 -17.44 5.40
N ALA A 287 -21.13 -18.49 4.68
CA ALA A 287 -22.21 -18.41 3.70
C ALA A 287 -23.60 -18.23 4.34
N HIS A 288 -23.76 -18.62 5.61
CA HIS A 288 -25.02 -18.51 6.37
C HIS A 288 -25.06 -17.29 7.30
N ASP A 289 -23.88 -16.79 7.69
CA ASP A 289 -23.74 -15.61 8.54
C ASP A 289 -22.58 -14.72 8.05
N PRO A 290 -22.82 -13.80 7.10
CA PRO A 290 -21.78 -12.91 6.56
C PRO A 290 -21.18 -11.94 7.59
N SER A 291 -21.72 -11.87 8.82
CA SER A 291 -21.12 -11.15 9.93
C SER A 291 -19.90 -11.88 10.53
N ARG A 292 -19.58 -13.08 10.04
CA ARG A 292 -18.48 -13.92 10.49
C ARG A 292 -17.60 -14.36 9.32
N THR A 293 -16.34 -14.64 9.65
CA THR A 293 -15.44 -15.36 8.74
C THR A 293 -15.77 -16.87 8.75
N ILE A 294 -15.29 -17.59 7.75
CA ILE A 294 -15.45 -19.07 7.69
C ILE A 294 -14.81 -19.80 8.88
N GLU A 295 -13.88 -19.14 9.60
CA GLU A 295 -13.28 -19.65 10.84
C GLU A 295 -14.11 -19.29 12.09
N GLY A 296 -15.24 -18.59 11.92
CA GLY A 296 -16.15 -18.20 13.01
C GLY A 296 -15.80 -16.92 13.75
N TYR A 297 -14.76 -16.20 13.34
CA TYR A 297 -14.40 -14.87 13.89
C TYR A 297 -15.35 -13.77 13.33
N PRO A 298 -15.44 -12.60 13.99
CA PRO A 298 -16.15 -11.45 13.41
C PRO A 298 -15.62 -11.10 12.01
N ALA A 299 -16.51 -10.71 11.10
CA ALA A 299 -16.13 -10.24 9.77
C ALA A 299 -15.19 -9.03 9.84
N PRO A 300 -14.32 -8.81 8.83
CA PRO A 300 -13.32 -7.76 8.86
C PRO A 300 -13.91 -6.35 8.98
N VAL A 301 -13.55 -5.64 10.03
CA VAL A 301 -13.75 -4.20 10.21
C VAL A 301 -12.39 -3.54 10.22
N ARG A 302 -12.28 -2.34 9.67
CA ARG A 302 -11.04 -1.59 9.61
C ARG A 302 -11.21 -0.23 10.25
N ALA A 303 -10.18 0.21 10.95
CA ALA A 303 -10.11 1.56 11.47
C ALA A 303 -8.91 2.31 10.89
N ILE A 304 -9.07 3.60 10.69
CA ILE A 304 -8.00 4.53 10.36
C ILE A 304 -7.78 5.42 11.59
N CYS A 305 -6.56 5.46 12.07
CA CYS A 305 -6.15 6.25 13.22
C CYS A 305 -5.04 7.20 12.81
N MET A 306 -5.07 8.43 13.29
CA MET A 306 -4.06 9.45 13.05
C MET A 306 -3.57 10.02 14.38
N GLY A 307 -2.27 10.33 14.45
CA GLY A 307 -1.64 11.00 15.58
C GLY A 307 -0.53 11.95 15.11
N PHE A 308 -0.20 12.93 15.94
CA PHE A 308 0.84 13.92 15.67
C PHE A 308 2.10 13.64 16.49
N ARG A 309 3.26 13.91 15.92
CA ARG A 309 4.52 13.93 16.67
C ARG A 309 4.86 15.36 17.08
N SER A 310 4.58 15.73 18.34
CA SER A 310 4.81 17.08 18.85
C SER A 310 6.25 17.30 19.33
N SER A 311 6.98 16.24 19.69
CA SER A 311 8.36 16.31 20.22
C SER A 311 9.19 15.09 19.84
#